data_2a547e6e6a22f107c5f2ba0fce13a61f
#
_entry.id   2a547e6e6a22f107c5f2ba0fce13a61f
#
_cell.length_a   1.000
_cell.length_b   1.000
_cell.length_c   1.000
_cell.angle_alpha   90.00
_cell.angle_beta   90.00
_cell.angle_gamma   90.00
#
_symmetry.space_group_name_H-M   'P 1'
#
loop_
_entity.id
_entity.type
_entity.pdbx_description
1 polymer ?
#
loop_
_entity_poly.entity_id
_entity_poly.type
_entity_poly.pdbx_seq_one_letter_code
_entity_poly.pdbx_strand_id
1 'polypeptide(L)'
;MIEKNKSLSVFLLHFLERLNGCESIEKKITESLTDICTFYKFKKGFVYQTDGFRYFFLKETIGNEDHSLKRRFEMSEMTKIHSDRMKVKNRPFYASRNDDNSLVDIDVLDFHKTDSLLVRQFEDSEGKIIGFIGFADREDTTPFTDEELQTIHLLLGSLSKEIAVRE
;
A
#
# COMPACT_ATOMS: atom_id res chain seq x y z
N MET A 1 -18.65 -0.07 19.43
CA MET A 1 -17.30 0.42 19.78
C MET A 1 -16.39 -0.65 20.38
N ILE A 2 -16.85 -1.38 21.38
CA ILE A 2 -16.05 -2.43 22.03
C ILE A 2 -15.69 -3.56 21.04
N GLU A 3 -16.63 -3.99 20.22
CA GLU A 3 -16.42 -5.02 19.23
C GLU A 3 -15.43 -4.59 18.12
N LYS A 4 -15.52 -3.34 17.67
CA LYS A 4 -14.63 -2.78 16.67
C LYS A 4 -13.19 -2.72 17.18
N ASN A 5 -12.99 -2.34 18.45
CA ASN A 5 -11.67 -2.29 19.08
C ASN A 5 -11.09 -3.69 19.28
N LYS A 6 -11.91 -4.65 19.66
CA LYS A 6 -11.52 -6.07 19.77
C LYS A 6 -11.09 -6.63 18.42
N SER A 7 -11.88 -6.34 17.38
CA SER A 7 -11.57 -6.78 16.01
C SER A 7 -10.25 -6.19 15.51
N LEU A 8 -10.00 -4.92 15.78
CA LEU A 8 -8.74 -4.26 15.43
C LEU A 8 -7.56 -4.88 16.19
N SER A 9 -7.69 -5.12 17.49
CA SER A 9 -6.62 -5.72 18.29
C SER A 9 -6.26 -7.11 17.80
N VAL A 10 -7.24 -7.93 17.45
CA VAL A 10 -7.02 -9.27 16.92
C VAL A 10 -6.30 -9.19 15.58
N PHE A 11 -6.76 -8.29 14.70
CA PHE A 11 -6.12 -8.09 13.40
C PHE A 11 -4.65 -7.66 13.53
N LEU A 12 -4.36 -6.69 14.41
CA LEU A 12 -3.00 -6.22 14.65
C LEU A 12 -2.10 -7.32 15.19
N LEU A 13 -2.60 -8.11 16.14
CA LEU A 13 -1.85 -9.22 16.71
C LEU A 13 -1.49 -10.26 15.65
N HIS A 14 -2.44 -10.69 14.85
CA HIS A 14 -2.20 -11.66 13.78
C HIS A 14 -1.22 -11.14 12.73
N PHE A 15 -1.34 -9.87 12.37
CA PHE A 15 -0.45 -9.24 11.41
C PHE A 15 1.00 -9.26 11.91
N LEU A 16 1.23 -8.85 13.16
CA LEU A 16 2.56 -8.79 13.74
C LEU A 16 3.16 -10.19 13.96
N GLU A 17 2.35 -11.15 14.39
CA GLU A 17 2.79 -12.54 14.54
C GLU A 17 3.26 -13.13 13.22
N ARG A 18 2.55 -12.82 12.13
CA ARG A 18 2.94 -13.26 10.79
C ARG A 18 4.28 -12.69 10.36
N LEU A 19 4.49 -11.39 10.56
CA LEU A 19 5.74 -10.74 10.20
C LEU A 19 6.93 -11.31 10.96
N ASN A 20 6.73 -11.72 12.22
CA ASN A 20 7.77 -12.29 13.06
C ASN A 20 7.92 -13.81 12.91
N GLY A 21 7.09 -14.42 12.07
CA GLY A 21 7.11 -15.86 11.85
C GLY A 21 8.25 -16.32 10.94
N CYS A 22 8.32 -17.64 10.72
CA CYS A 22 9.39 -18.28 9.95
C CYS A 22 9.02 -18.56 8.49
N GLU A 23 7.91 -18.03 8.01
CA GLU A 23 7.45 -18.24 6.65
C GLU A 23 8.31 -17.46 5.64
N SER A 24 8.22 -17.85 4.36
CA SER A 24 8.92 -17.15 3.28
C SER A 24 8.45 -15.69 3.18
N ILE A 25 9.31 -14.82 2.66
CA ILE A 25 8.96 -13.41 2.51
C ILE A 25 7.77 -13.24 1.55
N GLU A 26 7.70 -14.02 0.47
CA GLU A 26 6.60 -13.96 -0.49
C GLU A 26 5.27 -14.28 0.18
N LYS A 27 5.25 -15.30 1.02
CA LYS A 27 4.05 -15.69 1.76
C LYS A 27 3.65 -14.64 2.79
N LYS A 28 4.61 -14.08 3.52
CA LYS A 28 4.36 -12.98 4.46
C LYS A 28 3.72 -11.78 3.75
N ILE A 29 4.23 -11.42 2.58
CA ILE A 29 3.70 -10.30 1.80
C ILE A 29 2.27 -10.60 1.35
N THR A 30 2.02 -11.71 0.67
CA THR A 30 0.69 -12.02 0.13
C THR A 30 -0.36 -12.15 1.23
N GLU A 31 -0.04 -12.80 2.32
CA GLU A 31 -0.98 -12.92 3.45
C GLU A 31 -1.22 -11.60 4.15
N SER A 32 -0.19 -10.76 4.29
CA SER A 32 -0.34 -9.43 4.88
C SER A 32 -1.20 -8.52 3.99
N LEU A 33 -0.99 -8.55 2.69
CA LEU A 33 -1.84 -7.83 1.74
C LEU A 33 -3.30 -8.31 1.84
N THR A 34 -3.51 -9.61 1.91
CA THR A 34 -4.84 -10.22 2.03
C THR A 34 -5.54 -9.75 3.32
N ASP A 35 -4.83 -9.75 4.43
CA ASP A 35 -5.39 -9.33 5.72
C ASP A 35 -5.80 -7.87 5.71
N ILE A 36 -4.97 -7.00 5.15
CA ILE A 36 -5.28 -5.56 5.07
C ILE A 36 -6.45 -5.33 4.11
N CYS A 37 -6.48 -6.01 2.97
CA CYS A 37 -7.60 -5.93 2.03
C CYS A 37 -8.92 -6.36 2.69
N THR A 38 -8.89 -7.45 3.44
CA THR A 38 -10.08 -7.96 4.12
C THR A 38 -10.55 -7.01 5.22
N PHE A 39 -9.63 -6.53 6.05
CA PHE A 39 -9.98 -5.69 7.19
C PHE A 39 -10.48 -4.31 6.77
N TYR A 40 -9.80 -3.68 5.80
CA TYR A 40 -10.13 -2.33 5.34
C TYR A 40 -10.97 -2.30 4.05
N LYS A 41 -11.34 -3.48 3.53
CA LYS A 41 -12.27 -3.64 2.40
C LYS A 41 -11.77 -3.10 1.08
N PHE A 42 -10.49 -3.35 0.78
CA PHE A 42 -9.92 -3.11 -0.54
C PHE A 42 -10.06 -4.35 -1.42
N LYS A 43 -10.25 -4.15 -2.71
CA LYS A 43 -10.29 -5.26 -3.68
C LYS A 43 -8.92 -5.75 -4.07
N LYS A 44 -7.92 -4.87 -4.12
CA LYS A 44 -6.58 -5.17 -4.60
C LYS A 44 -5.51 -4.71 -3.64
N GLY A 45 -4.44 -5.51 -3.52
CA GLY A 45 -3.22 -5.12 -2.83
C GLY A 45 -2.02 -5.42 -3.72
N PHE A 46 -0.95 -4.63 -3.60
CA PHE A 46 0.21 -4.78 -4.47
C PHE A 46 1.49 -4.25 -3.83
N VAL A 47 2.61 -4.79 -4.30
CA VAL A 47 3.95 -4.30 -3.97
C VAL A 47 4.71 -4.09 -5.28
N TYR A 48 5.23 -2.89 -5.47
CA TYR A 48 6.17 -2.58 -6.54
C TYR A 48 7.55 -2.37 -5.97
N GLN A 49 8.57 -2.86 -6.68
CA GLN A 49 9.97 -2.65 -6.30
C GLN A 49 10.77 -2.22 -7.52
N THR A 50 11.76 -1.35 -7.29
CA THR A 50 12.61 -0.85 -8.37
C THR A 50 13.74 -1.82 -8.70
N ASP A 51 14.16 -1.81 -9.98
CA ASP A 51 15.38 -2.47 -10.41
C ASP A 51 16.65 -1.63 -10.12
N GLY A 52 16.45 -0.43 -9.55
CA GLY A 52 17.55 0.50 -9.27
C GLY A 52 17.97 1.38 -10.43
N PHE A 53 17.40 1.18 -11.62
CA PHE A 53 17.82 1.88 -12.85
C PHE A 53 16.69 2.71 -13.45
N ARG A 54 15.64 2.05 -13.92
CA ARG A 54 14.64 2.69 -14.76
C ARG A 54 13.21 2.37 -14.38
N TYR A 55 12.93 1.16 -13.87
CA TYR A 55 11.58 0.66 -13.72
C TYR A 55 11.22 0.32 -12.29
N PHE A 56 9.93 0.46 -11.98
CA PHE A 56 9.27 -0.25 -10.88
C PHE A 56 8.55 -1.46 -11.47
N PHE A 57 8.74 -2.61 -10.83
CA PHE A 57 8.11 -3.86 -11.24
C PHE A 57 7.09 -4.31 -10.21
N LEU A 58 5.95 -4.83 -10.69
CA LEU A 58 4.95 -5.44 -9.81
C LEU A 58 5.50 -6.78 -9.30
N LYS A 59 5.84 -6.83 -8.02
CA LYS A 59 6.46 -8.00 -7.40
C LYS A 59 5.46 -8.96 -6.80
N GLU A 60 4.46 -8.43 -6.10
CA GLU A 60 3.41 -9.21 -5.47
C GLU A 60 2.09 -8.50 -5.66
N THR A 61 1.01 -9.25 -5.83
CA THR A 61 -0.32 -8.70 -5.95
C THR A 61 -1.37 -9.71 -5.50
N ILE A 62 -2.48 -9.18 -4.97
CA ILE A 62 -3.69 -9.96 -4.71
C ILE A 62 -4.88 -9.21 -5.32
N GLY A 63 -5.92 -9.97 -5.70
CA GLY A 63 -7.14 -9.38 -6.25
C GLY A 63 -6.99 -8.77 -7.64
N ASN A 64 -5.92 -9.09 -8.38
CA ASN A 64 -5.64 -8.52 -9.70
C ASN A 64 -6.01 -9.47 -10.84
N GLU A 65 -7.14 -10.17 -10.70
CA GLU A 65 -7.62 -11.12 -11.70
C GLU A 65 -7.92 -10.47 -13.04
N ASP A 66 -8.33 -9.20 -13.03
CA ASP A 66 -8.60 -8.41 -14.24
C ASP A 66 -7.33 -7.85 -14.90
N HIS A 67 -6.16 -8.07 -14.29
CA HIS A 67 -4.86 -7.58 -14.78
C HIS A 67 -4.81 -6.07 -15.03
N SER A 68 -5.59 -5.28 -14.27
CA SER A 68 -5.64 -3.82 -14.42
C SER A 68 -4.38 -3.12 -13.91
N LEU A 69 -3.65 -3.73 -12.97
CA LEU A 69 -2.41 -3.17 -12.46
C LEU A 69 -1.29 -3.37 -13.49
N LYS A 70 -0.52 -2.32 -13.72
CA LYS A 70 0.62 -2.38 -14.65
C LYS A 70 1.69 -3.33 -14.12
N ARG A 71 2.28 -4.15 -14.98
CA ARG A 71 3.38 -5.04 -14.60
C ARG A 71 4.65 -4.28 -14.27
N ARG A 72 4.85 -3.15 -14.94
CA ARG A 72 5.98 -2.24 -14.70
C ARG A 72 5.63 -0.86 -15.19
N PHE A 73 6.34 0.13 -14.66
CA PHE A 73 6.29 1.50 -15.17
C PHE A 73 7.61 2.19 -14.91
N GLU A 74 7.89 3.23 -15.67
CA GLU A 74 9.14 3.96 -15.53
C GLU A 74 9.17 4.80 -14.25
N MET A 75 10.31 4.84 -13.59
CA MET A 75 10.50 5.64 -12.37
C MET A 75 10.23 7.13 -12.63
N SER A 76 10.54 7.61 -13.84
CA SER A 76 10.26 9.00 -14.23
C SER A 76 8.77 9.32 -14.26
N GLU A 77 7.92 8.37 -14.65
CA GLU A 77 6.46 8.54 -14.60
C GLU A 77 5.98 8.67 -13.16
N MET A 78 6.52 7.85 -12.25
CA MET A 78 6.19 7.94 -10.84
C MET A 78 6.62 9.27 -10.24
N THR A 79 7.84 9.70 -10.51
CA THR A 79 8.35 10.98 -10.00
C THR A 79 7.46 12.14 -10.44
N LYS A 80 6.99 12.12 -11.69
CA LYS A 80 6.15 13.16 -12.25
C LYS A 80 4.76 13.22 -11.58
N ILE A 81 4.18 12.06 -11.25
CA ILE A 81 2.80 11.95 -10.77
C ILE A 81 2.74 11.92 -9.24
N HIS A 82 3.75 11.35 -8.58
CA HIS A 82 3.70 11.02 -7.16
C HIS A 82 4.61 11.87 -6.25
N SER A 83 5.56 12.65 -6.82
CA SER A 83 6.72 13.14 -6.07
C SER A 83 6.42 13.92 -4.79
N ASP A 84 5.41 14.78 -4.79
CA ASP A 84 5.13 15.62 -3.63
C ASP A 84 3.94 15.14 -2.79
N ARG A 85 3.04 14.37 -3.40
CA ARG A 85 1.81 13.93 -2.74
C ARG A 85 2.00 12.71 -1.86
N MET A 86 2.98 11.86 -2.14
CA MET A 86 3.21 10.63 -1.40
C MET A 86 4.10 10.81 -0.17
N LYS A 87 4.67 12.00 0.04
CA LYS A 87 5.53 12.30 1.18
C LYS A 87 4.76 12.97 2.32
N VAL A 88 3.68 12.33 2.76
CA VAL A 88 2.94 12.81 3.93
C VAL A 88 3.51 12.09 5.16
N LYS A 89 3.94 12.88 6.16
CA LYS A 89 4.48 12.30 7.41
C LYS A 89 3.39 11.56 8.18
N ASN A 90 3.73 10.35 8.63
CA ASN A 90 2.94 9.53 9.56
C ASN A 90 1.62 9.02 9.01
N ARG A 91 1.40 9.11 7.70
CA ARG A 91 0.22 8.50 7.07
C ARG A 91 0.49 8.20 5.60
N PRO A 92 -0.16 7.18 5.02
CA PRO A 92 -0.03 6.89 3.60
C PRO A 92 -0.80 7.92 2.77
N PHE A 93 -0.47 8.00 1.49
CA PHE A 93 -1.30 8.72 0.54
C PHE A 93 -2.62 7.96 0.38
N TYR A 94 -3.73 8.69 0.37
CA TYR A 94 -5.05 8.13 0.07
C TYR A 94 -5.85 9.09 -0.78
N ALA A 95 -6.44 8.59 -1.87
CA ALA A 95 -7.34 9.35 -2.72
C ALA A 95 -8.51 8.46 -3.17
N SER A 96 -9.68 9.07 -3.33
CA SER A 96 -10.89 8.40 -3.83
C SER A 96 -11.63 9.36 -4.75
N ARG A 97 -12.18 8.83 -5.87
CA ARG A 97 -12.95 9.65 -6.82
C ARG A 97 -14.21 10.24 -6.21
N ASN A 98 -14.70 9.65 -5.11
CA ASN A 98 -15.87 10.13 -4.41
C ASN A 98 -15.60 11.33 -3.48
N ASP A 99 -14.33 11.65 -3.27
CA ASP A 99 -13.91 12.77 -2.42
C ASP A 99 -13.60 14.00 -3.28
N ASP A 100 -13.47 15.17 -2.63
CA ASP A 100 -12.99 16.38 -3.27
C ASP A 100 -11.50 16.22 -3.57
N ASN A 101 -11.15 15.98 -4.82
CA ASN A 101 -9.79 15.72 -5.24
C ASN A 101 -9.19 16.88 -6.00
N SER A 102 -7.89 17.10 -5.82
CA SER A 102 -7.11 17.93 -6.72
C SER A 102 -6.94 17.23 -8.07
N LEU A 103 -6.56 17.98 -9.10
CA LEU A 103 -6.25 17.40 -10.41
C LEU A 103 -5.11 16.37 -10.31
N VAL A 104 -4.15 16.60 -9.42
CA VAL A 104 -3.03 15.68 -9.21
C VAL A 104 -3.52 14.34 -8.66
N ASP A 105 -4.47 14.36 -7.71
CA ASP A 105 -5.05 13.13 -7.16
C ASP A 105 -5.79 12.33 -8.22
N ILE A 106 -6.53 13.01 -9.09
CA ILE A 106 -7.23 12.38 -10.21
C ILE A 106 -6.22 11.76 -11.19
N ASP A 107 -5.12 12.45 -11.48
CA ASP A 107 -4.07 11.93 -12.35
C ASP A 107 -3.44 10.66 -11.79
N VAL A 108 -3.22 10.62 -10.47
CA VAL A 108 -2.71 9.41 -9.80
C VAL A 108 -3.69 8.24 -9.93
N LEU A 109 -4.97 8.50 -9.70
CA LEU A 109 -6.02 7.47 -9.84
C LEU A 109 -6.13 6.97 -11.28
N ASP A 110 -6.05 7.86 -12.25
CA ASP A 110 -6.10 7.50 -13.67
C ASP A 110 -4.87 6.69 -14.08
N PHE A 111 -3.69 7.06 -13.58
CA PHE A 111 -2.45 6.33 -13.86
C PHE A 111 -2.55 4.87 -13.42
N HIS A 112 -3.10 4.63 -12.23
CA HIS A 112 -3.26 3.27 -11.70
C HIS A 112 -4.58 2.60 -12.10
N LYS A 113 -5.44 3.30 -12.85
CA LYS A 113 -6.74 2.79 -13.33
C LYS A 113 -7.62 2.29 -12.18
N THR A 114 -7.75 3.12 -11.15
CA THR A 114 -8.48 2.75 -9.93
C THR A 114 -9.39 3.90 -9.49
N ASP A 115 -10.44 3.56 -8.75
CA ASP A 115 -11.37 4.54 -8.18
C ASP A 115 -10.91 5.06 -6.82
N SER A 116 -10.11 4.28 -6.10
CA SER A 116 -9.49 4.69 -4.85
C SER A 116 -8.13 4.03 -4.72
N LEU A 117 -7.21 4.71 -4.03
CA LEU A 117 -5.84 4.25 -3.92
C LEU A 117 -5.23 4.69 -2.59
N LEU A 118 -4.63 3.74 -1.89
CA LEU A 118 -3.84 3.99 -0.68
C LEU A 118 -2.44 3.46 -0.95
N VAL A 119 -1.41 4.30 -0.76
CA VAL A 119 -0.02 3.91 -1.07
C VAL A 119 0.93 4.44 0.00
N ARG A 120 1.89 3.61 0.38
CA ARG A 120 3.05 4.01 1.16
C ARG A 120 4.33 3.63 0.42
N GLN A 121 5.20 4.62 0.22
CA GLN A 121 6.55 4.40 -0.29
C GLN A 121 7.44 3.82 0.81
N PHE A 122 8.43 3.03 0.42
CA PHE A 122 9.48 2.61 1.35
C PHE A 122 10.86 2.86 0.75
N GLU A 123 11.81 3.09 1.62
CA GLU A 123 13.14 3.58 1.28
C GLU A 123 14.23 2.63 1.79
N ASP A 124 15.41 2.72 1.18
CA ASP A 124 16.59 2.02 1.68
C ASP A 124 17.24 2.82 2.81
N SER A 125 18.37 2.32 3.33
CA SER A 125 19.12 2.97 4.42
C SER A 125 19.65 4.36 4.07
N GLU A 126 19.74 4.68 2.78
CA GLU A 126 20.22 5.99 2.29
C GLU A 126 19.08 6.97 1.98
N GLY A 127 17.83 6.56 2.23
CA GLY A 127 16.66 7.40 1.96
C GLY A 127 16.18 7.37 0.52
N LYS A 128 16.72 6.47 -0.31
CA LYS A 128 16.28 6.32 -1.70
C LYS A 128 15.04 5.45 -1.76
N ILE A 129 14.03 5.88 -2.53
CA ILE A 129 12.80 5.11 -2.71
C ILE A 129 13.11 3.84 -3.49
N ILE A 130 12.83 2.68 -2.89
CA ILE A 130 13.07 1.38 -3.50
C ILE A 130 11.77 0.65 -3.85
N GLY A 131 10.63 1.16 -3.41
CA GLY A 131 9.36 0.54 -3.74
C GLY A 131 8.19 1.23 -3.08
N PHE A 132 7.02 0.63 -3.28
CA PHE A 132 5.81 1.07 -2.58
C PHE A 132 4.81 -0.07 -2.46
N ILE A 133 4.01 0.02 -1.39
CA ILE A 133 2.94 -0.91 -1.08
C ILE A 133 1.64 -0.15 -1.22
N GLY A 134 0.68 -0.72 -1.91
CA GLY A 134 -0.59 -0.04 -2.12
C GLY A 134 -1.80 -0.96 -2.13
N PHE A 135 -2.95 -0.31 -2.04
CA PHE A 135 -4.27 -0.95 -2.03
C PHE A 135 -5.20 -0.14 -2.90
N ALA A 136 -6.02 -0.82 -3.69
CA ALA A 136 -6.88 -0.18 -4.67
C ALA A 136 -8.32 -0.65 -4.54
N ASP A 137 -9.24 0.21 -4.99
CA ASP A 137 -10.67 -0.09 -5.11
C ASP A 137 -11.30 -0.49 -3.77
N ARG A 138 -11.33 0.47 -2.85
CA ARG A 138 -11.97 0.28 -1.55
C ARG A 138 -13.49 0.20 -1.71
N GLU A 139 -14.11 -0.82 -1.16
CA GLU A 139 -15.56 -1.04 -1.24
C GLU A 139 -16.34 -0.19 -0.25
N ASP A 140 -15.71 0.18 0.88
CA ASP A 140 -16.35 0.99 1.92
C ASP A 140 -16.23 2.47 1.55
N THR A 141 -17.35 3.19 1.53
CA THR A 141 -17.38 4.63 1.22
C THR A 141 -17.16 5.52 2.45
N THR A 142 -17.10 4.95 3.65
CA THR A 142 -16.83 5.70 4.86
C THR A 142 -15.41 6.27 4.82
N PRO A 143 -15.21 7.58 5.02
CA PRO A 143 -13.86 8.15 5.02
C PRO A 143 -12.98 7.53 6.10
N PHE A 144 -11.68 7.41 5.80
CA PHE A 144 -10.71 7.01 6.81
C PHE A 144 -10.54 8.10 7.85
N THR A 145 -10.45 7.69 9.11
CA THR A 145 -10.03 8.61 10.18
C THR A 145 -8.50 8.77 10.16
N ASP A 146 -8.01 9.84 10.76
CA ASP A 146 -6.56 10.03 10.89
C ASP A 146 -5.90 8.88 11.66
N GLU A 147 -6.58 8.36 12.69
CA GLU A 147 -6.08 7.22 13.46
C GLU A 147 -5.96 5.96 12.60
N GLU A 148 -6.95 5.69 11.74
CA GLU A 148 -6.90 4.55 10.83
C GLU A 148 -5.73 4.68 9.85
N LEU A 149 -5.53 5.86 9.27
CA LEU A 149 -4.42 6.09 8.35
C LEU A 149 -3.07 5.95 9.03
N GLN A 150 -2.93 6.43 10.28
CA GLN A 150 -1.71 6.26 11.05
C GLN A 150 -1.44 4.79 11.36
N THR A 151 -2.47 4.03 11.72
CA THR A 151 -2.34 2.59 11.97
C THR A 151 -1.87 1.86 10.73
N ILE A 152 -2.50 2.13 9.59
CA ILE A 152 -2.10 1.53 8.30
C ILE A 152 -0.65 1.90 7.97
N HIS A 153 -0.27 3.16 8.19
CA HIS A 153 1.10 3.62 7.95
C HIS A 153 2.12 2.78 8.74
N LEU A 154 1.84 2.53 10.02
CA LEU A 154 2.72 1.72 10.86
C LEU A 154 2.79 0.26 10.40
N LEU A 155 1.66 -0.32 10.02
CA LEU A 155 1.61 -1.69 9.51
C LEU A 155 2.42 -1.83 8.22
N LEU A 156 2.25 -0.91 7.29
CA LEU A 156 2.98 -0.92 6.02
C LEU A 156 4.46 -0.65 6.24
N GLY A 157 4.81 0.17 7.25
CA GLY A 157 6.19 0.38 7.63
C GLY A 157 6.85 -0.89 8.13
N SER A 158 6.17 -1.67 8.94
CA SER A 158 6.67 -2.96 9.45
C SER A 158 6.84 -3.96 8.30
N LEU A 159 5.87 -4.02 7.38
CA LEU A 159 5.96 -4.91 6.22
C LEU A 159 7.11 -4.50 5.30
N SER A 160 7.29 -3.21 5.04
CA SER A 160 8.35 -2.73 4.16
C SER A 160 9.75 -3.02 4.73
N LYS A 161 9.91 -3.00 6.05
CA LYS A 161 11.18 -3.40 6.70
C LYS A 161 11.50 -4.86 6.42
N GLU A 162 10.51 -5.75 6.48
CA GLU A 162 10.71 -7.16 6.15
C GLU A 162 11.14 -7.34 4.69
N ILE A 163 10.55 -6.57 3.78
CA ILE A 163 10.90 -6.62 2.35
C ILE A 163 12.34 -6.12 2.16
N ALA A 164 12.71 -4.99 2.75
CA ALA A 164 14.03 -4.38 2.59
C ALA A 164 15.15 -5.25 3.15
N VAL A 165 14.94 -5.93 4.27
CA VAL A 165 15.94 -6.80 4.89
C VAL A 165 16.31 -8.00 4.00
N ARG A 166 15.39 -8.45 3.14
CA ARG A 166 15.58 -9.63 2.29
C ARG A 166 16.25 -9.32 0.95
N GLU A 167 16.49 -8.07 0.65
CA GLU A 167 17.24 -7.67 -0.53
C GLU A 167 18.72 -7.48 -0.19
#